data_de3e2227891b4ee2542cf34bbf5b45d4
#
_entry.id   de3e2227891b4ee2542cf34bbf5b45d4
#
_cell.length_a   1.000
_cell.length_b   1.000
_cell.length_c   1.000
_cell.angle_alpha   90.00
_cell.angle_beta   90.00
_cell.angle_gamma   90.00
#
_symmetry.space_group_name_H-M   'P 1'
#
loop_
_entity.id
_entity.type
_entity.pdbx_description
1 polymer ?
#
loop_
_entity_poly.entity_id
_entity_poly.type
_entity_poly.pdbx_seq_one_letter_code
_entity_poly.pdbx_strand_id
1 'polypeptide(L)'
;LKKHFVSASYVGDEMRALHEEAVNAGIILLNEIGLDPGIDHMSAMQLIDEVKAKGGVIACFESYTGGLIAPESDNNPWNYKFTWNPRNVVLAGQGTAKFLQDNTYKYIPYHQLYTRYDILAIPNYGEFEGYPNRDSLAYRKIYGLENTATIVRGTLRKRGFCDAWNVFVQLGMTDDTYTMENAHVFTWKMFTQAFLPGNAIDVRQALANYLGISDTVILDKLNWLGL
;
A
#
# COMPACT_ATOMS: atom_id res chain seq x y z
N LEU A 1 -17.62 27.96 1.20
CA LEU A 1 -17.13 28.37 2.53
C LEU A 1 -16.04 29.44 2.48
N LYS A 2 -15.35 29.63 1.35
CA LYS A 2 -14.22 30.57 1.16
C LYS A 2 -13.18 30.46 2.29
N LYS A 3 -12.75 29.23 2.59
CA LYS A 3 -11.72 28.93 3.58
C LYS A 3 -10.56 28.20 2.90
N HIS A 4 -9.34 28.46 3.37
CA HIS A 4 -8.19 27.66 2.97
C HIS A 4 -8.39 26.20 3.41
N PHE A 5 -7.90 25.28 2.61
CA PHE A 5 -7.96 23.85 2.88
C PHE A 5 -6.55 23.25 2.75
N VAL A 6 -6.15 22.45 3.73
CA VAL A 6 -4.89 21.74 3.73
C VAL A 6 -5.15 20.28 4.09
N SER A 7 -4.62 19.35 3.35
CA SER A 7 -4.85 17.92 3.53
C SER A 7 -3.61 17.09 3.19
N ALA A 8 -3.45 15.97 3.90
CA ALA A 8 -2.46 14.95 3.56
C ALA A 8 -2.92 14.02 2.41
N SER A 9 -4.14 14.18 1.91
CA SER A 9 -4.68 13.31 0.87
C SER A 9 -4.10 13.63 -0.52
N TYR A 10 -4.05 12.62 -1.40
CA TYR A 10 -3.72 12.79 -2.80
C TYR A 10 -4.66 13.78 -3.51
N VAL A 11 -4.13 14.47 -4.52
CA VAL A 11 -4.93 15.33 -5.40
C VAL A 11 -5.72 14.46 -6.37
N GLY A 12 -7.03 14.36 -6.18
CA GLY A 12 -7.95 13.75 -7.15
C GLY A 12 -8.41 14.73 -8.23
N ASP A 13 -9.03 14.21 -9.28
CA ASP A 13 -9.54 15.01 -10.40
C ASP A 13 -10.61 16.03 -9.96
N GLU A 14 -11.46 15.64 -9.02
CA GLU A 14 -12.45 16.55 -8.43
C GLU A 14 -11.79 17.76 -7.74
N MET A 15 -10.71 17.51 -7.00
CA MET A 15 -9.96 18.59 -6.36
C MET A 15 -9.25 19.48 -7.38
N ARG A 16 -8.71 18.91 -8.46
CA ARG A 16 -8.10 19.65 -9.57
C ARG A 16 -9.10 20.55 -10.28
N ALA A 17 -10.33 20.06 -10.46
CA ALA A 17 -11.42 20.81 -11.10
C ALA A 17 -11.81 22.10 -10.34
N LEU A 18 -11.52 22.15 -9.03
CA LEU A 18 -11.80 23.34 -8.20
C LEU A 18 -10.75 24.46 -8.33
N HIS A 19 -9.70 24.29 -9.15
CA HIS A 19 -8.58 25.21 -9.24
C HIS A 19 -9.02 26.65 -9.54
N GLU A 20 -9.77 26.86 -10.61
CA GLU A 20 -10.24 28.20 -11.02
C GLU A 20 -11.16 28.84 -9.97
N GLU A 21 -12.03 28.05 -9.36
CA GLU A 21 -12.91 28.55 -8.29
C GLU A 21 -12.11 28.99 -7.07
N ALA A 22 -11.05 28.22 -6.72
CA ALA A 22 -10.19 28.55 -5.60
C ALA A 22 -9.41 29.84 -5.86
N VAL A 23 -8.84 30.00 -7.08
CA VAL A 23 -8.15 31.23 -7.51
C VAL A 23 -9.10 32.43 -7.43
N ASN A 24 -10.30 32.32 -8.00
CA ASN A 24 -11.31 33.40 -7.99
C ASN A 24 -11.79 33.75 -6.58
N ALA A 25 -11.81 32.76 -5.67
CA ALA A 25 -12.18 32.97 -4.27
C ALA A 25 -11.02 33.48 -3.39
N GLY A 26 -9.80 33.57 -3.91
CA GLY A 26 -8.59 33.96 -3.17
C GLY A 26 -8.22 32.98 -2.05
N ILE A 27 -8.48 31.68 -2.26
CA ILE A 27 -8.20 30.63 -1.27
C ILE A 27 -7.14 29.64 -1.77
N ILE A 28 -6.52 28.93 -0.83
CA ILE A 28 -5.56 27.88 -1.10
C ILE A 28 -6.24 26.52 -0.87
N LEU A 29 -6.12 25.63 -1.85
CA LEU A 29 -6.41 24.20 -1.71
C LEU A 29 -5.07 23.47 -1.82
N LEU A 30 -4.51 23.03 -0.70
CA LEU A 30 -3.19 22.41 -0.62
C LEU A 30 -3.35 20.95 -0.17
N ASN A 31 -3.06 20.05 -1.08
CA ASN A 31 -3.07 18.61 -0.84
C ASN A 31 -1.64 18.08 -0.73
N GLU A 32 -1.51 16.79 -0.40
CA GLU A 32 -0.24 16.06 -0.36
C GLU A 32 0.76 16.67 0.64
N ILE A 33 0.27 17.11 1.80
CA ILE A 33 1.07 17.66 2.90
C ILE A 33 1.11 16.65 4.05
N GLY A 34 1.55 15.45 3.73
CA GLY A 34 1.73 14.34 4.66
C GLY A 34 3.11 13.71 4.55
N LEU A 35 3.21 12.46 4.95
CA LEU A 35 4.41 11.63 4.77
C LEU A 35 4.43 11.04 3.34
N ASP A 36 3.36 10.34 2.97
CA ASP A 36 3.08 9.75 1.65
C ASP A 36 1.56 9.82 1.41
N PRO A 37 1.12 10.81 0.64
CA PRO A 37 1.89 11.77 -0.16
C PRO A 37 2.36 13.01 0.62
N GLY A 38 3.57 13.46 0.32
CA GLY A 38 4.14 14.72 0.85
C GLY A 38 5.65 14.69 0.96
N ILE A 39 6.20 14.28 2.10
CA ILE A 39 7.66 14.24 2.34
C ILE A 39 8.36 13.32 1.32
N ASP A 40 7.73 12.23 0.91
CA ASP A 40 8.24 11.34 -0.14
C ASP A 40 8.47 12.07 -1.45
N HIS A 41 7.54 12.93 -1.87
CA HIS A 41 7.70 13.76 -3.07
C HIS A 41 8.80 14.80 -2.92
N MET A 42 8.88 15.47 -1.77
CA MET A 42 9.89 16.50 -1.51
C MET A 42 11.30 15.90 -1.51
N SER A 43 11.50 14.77 -0.84
CA SER A 43 12.81 14.08 -0.81
C SER A 43 13.18 13.50 -2.17
N ALA A 44 12.22 12.97 -2.92
CA ALA A 44 12.43 12.51 -4.29
C ALA A 44 12.88 13.66 -5.20
N MET A 45 12.15 14.78 -5.18
CA MET A 45 12.50 15.94 -6.00
C MET A 45 13.83 16.58 -5.61
N GLN A 46 14.17 16.62 -4.33
CA GLN A 46 15.47 17.08 -3.88
C GLN A 46 16.60 16.27 -4.54
N LEU A 47 16.53 14.94 -4.49
CA LEU A 47 17.56 14.09 -5.10
C LEU A 47 17.59 14.21 -6.62
N ILE A 48 16.42 14.26 -7.27
CA ILE A 48 16.29 14.43 -8.72
C ILE A 48 16.96 15.74 -9.15
N ASP A 49 16.65 16.83 -8.48
CA ASP A 49 17.18 18.15 -8.80
C ASP A 49 18.69 18.24 -8.54
N GLU A 50 19.19 17.66 -7.45
CA GLU A 50 20.63 17.58 -7.17
C GLU A 50 21.40 16.81 -8.23
N VAL A 51 20.87 15.68 -8.73
CA VAL A 51 21.49 14.89 -9.80
C VAL A 51 21.51 15.68 -11.10
N LYS A 52 20.38 16.29 -11.48
CA LYS A 52 20.24 17.09 -12.71
C LYS A 52 21.13 18.34 -12.69
N ALA A 53 21.21 19.01 -11.56
CA ALA A 53 22.08 20.22 -11.41
C ALA A 53 23.57 19.90 -11.60
N LYS A 54 23.98 18.66 -11.34
CA LYS A 54 25.35 18.17 -11.59
C LYS A 54 25.53 17.61 -13.01
N GLY A 55 24.56 17.77 -13.92
CA GLY A 55 24.58 17.22 -15.26
C GLY A 55 24.35 15.73 -15.36
N GLY A 56 23.89 15.11 -14.29
CA GLY A 56 23.56 13.66 -14.24
C GLY A 56 22.24 13.32 -14.93
N VAL A 57 22.14 12.05 -15.35
CA VAL A 57 20.93 11.47 -15.92
C VAL A 57 20.40 10.41 -14.97
N ILE A 58 19.09 10.39 -14.75
CA ILE A 58 18.45 9.40 -13.90
C ILE A 58 17.99 8.23 -14.78
N ALA A 59 18.71 7.11 -14.70
CA ALA A 59 18.38 5.89 -15.44
C ALA A 59 17.31 5.05 -14.72
N CYS A 60 17.32 5.07 -13.38
CA CYS A 60 16.41 4.33 -12.53
C CYS A 60 15.95 5.22 -11.37
N PHE A 61 14.65 5.19 -11.08
CA PHE A 61 14.04 5.83 -9.92
C PHE A 61 13.15 4.83 -9.20
N GLU A 62 13.51 4.52 -7.97
CA GLU A 62 12.72 3.67 -7.08
C GLU A 62 12.54 4.38 -5.74
N SER A 63 11.29 4.56 -5.33
CA SER A 63 10.94 5.23 -4.08
C SER A 63 9.97 4.35 -3.29
N TYR A 64 10.38 3.96 -2.10
CA TYR A 64 9.59 3.10 -1.22
C TYR A 64 9.31 3.80 0.10
N THR A 65 8.05 3.79 0.51
CA THR A 65 7.60 4.30 1.80
C THR A 65 6.74 3.26 2.51
N GLY A 66 6.62 3.34 3.83
CA GLY A 66 5.74 2.47 4.60
C GLY A 66 5.44 3.03 5.98
N GLY A 67 4.22 2.83 6.46
CA GLY A 67 3.86 3.08 7.84
C GLY A 67 4.48 2.01 8.73
N LEU A 68 5.79 2.09 8.96
CA LEU A 68 6.52 1.15 9.78
C LEU A 68 6.40 1.52 11.26
N ILE A 69 6.33 0.50 12.12
CA ILE A 69 6.27 0.69 13.57
C ILE A 69 7.68 0.96 14.09
N ALA A 70 7.81 1.93 14.99
CA ALA A 70 9.05 2.16 15.71
C ALA A 70 9.43 0.92 16.56
N PRO A 71 10.71 0.55 16.62
CA PRO A 71 11.15 -0.70 17.27
C PRO A 71 10.61 -0.89 18.68
N GLU A 72 10.54 0.17 19.47
CA GLU A 72 10.02 0.16 20.85
C GLU A 72 8.51 -0.13 20.95
N SER A 73 7.79 0.02 19.85
CA SER A 73 6.34 -0.22 19.76
C SER A 73 5.99 -1.47 18.95
N ASP A 74 6.98 -2.18 18.42
CA ASP A 74 6.81 -3.37 17.60
C ASP A 74 6.62 -4.61 18.49
N ASN A 75 5.39 -4.84 18.93
CA ASN A 75 5.02 -5.82 19.94
C ASN A 75 3.92 -6.79 19.49
N ASN A 76 3.80 -7.04 18.20
CA ASN A 76 2.87 -8.02 17.66
C ASN A 76 3.51 -8.80 16.49
N PRO A 77 3.03 -10.03 16.18
CA PRO A 77 3.66 -10.87 15.16
C PRO A 77 3.54 -10.33 13.72
N TRP A 78 2.64 -9.37 13.47
CA TRP A 78 2.51 -8.74 12.17
C TRP A 78 3.60 -7.70 11.90
N ASN A 79 4.27 -7.21 12.93
CA ASN A 79 5.19 -6.07 12.86
C ASN A 79 4.53 -4.87 12.16
N TYR A 80 3.23 -4.73 12.40
CA TYR A 80 2.39 -3.71 11.80
C TYR A 80 1.28 -3.27 12.75
N LYS A 81 0.89 -2.01 12.66
CA LYS A 81 -0.29 -1.44 13.34
C LYS A 81 -1.00 -0.47 12.40
N PHE A 82 -2.31 -0.40 12.50
CA PHE A 82 -3.07 0.66 11.85
C PHE A 82 -2.85 1.97 12.57
N THR A 83 -2.15 2.91 11.94
CA THR A 83 -1.81 4.24 12.48
C THR A 83 -2.58 5.36 11.82
N TRP A 84 -3.38 5.04 10.81
CA TRP A 84 -4.22 5.96 10.06
C TRP A 84 -5.55 5.26 9.72
N ASN A 85 -6.22 5.58 8.63
CA ASN A 85 -7.52 4.99 8.29
C ASN A 85 -7.39 3.49 7.95
N PRO A 86 -7.90 2.55 8.80
CA PRO A 86 -7.77 1.11 8.57
C PRO A 86 -8.44 0.66 7.26
N ARG A 87 -9.61 1.24 6.92
CA ARG A 87 -10.29 0.92 5.65
C ARG A 87 -9.38 1.20 4.46
N ASN A 88 -8.72 2.34 4.42
CA ASN A 88 -7.83 2.69 3.33
C ASN A 88 -6.60 1.77 3.24
N VAL A 89 -6.13 1.22 4.36
CA VAL A 89 -5.06 0.21 4.35
C VAL A 89 -5.55 -1.09 3.71
N VAL A 90 -6.73 -1.55 4.08
CA VAL A 90 -7.33 -2.77 3.51
C VAL A 90 -7.58 -2.60 2.01
N LEU A 91 -8.09 -1.44 1.59
CA LEU A 91 -8.42 -1.14 0.20
C LEU A 91 -7.23 -0.65 -0.64
N ALA A 92 -6.10 -0.32 -0.02
CA ALA A 92 -4.95 0.29 -0.70
C ALA A 92 -4.40 -0.56 -1.87
N GLY A 93 -4.57 -1.85 -1.80
CA GLY A 93 -4.18 -2.78 -2.84
C GLY A 93 -5.22 -3.06 -3.93
N GLN A 94 -6.45 -2.58 -3.84
CA GLN A 94 -7.54 -2.95 -4.76
C GLN A 94 -7.37 -2.47 -6.21
N GLY A 95 -6.34 -1.71 -6.54
CA GLY A 95 -6.04 -1.34 -7.91
C GLY A 95 -4.92 -2.19 -8.52
N THR A 96 -4.81 -2.15 -9.84
CA THR A 96 -3.63 -2.69 -10.54
C THR A 96 -2.44 -1.76 -10.29
N ALA A 97 -1.34 -2.29 -9.76
CA ALA A 97 -0.08 -1.55 -9.72
C ALA A 97 0.49 -1.40 -11.14
N LYS A 98 0.90 -0.19 -11.50
CA LYS A 98 1.46 0.14 -12.82
C LYS A 98 2.79 0.84 -12.65
N PHE A 99 3.82 0.34 -13.32
CA PHE A 99 5.15 0.90 -13.25
C PHE A 99 5.94 0.64 -14.53
N LEU A 100 7.11 1.26 -14.66
CA LEU A 100 8.06 1.02 -15.74
C LEU A 100 9.29 0.34 -15.15
N GLN A 101 9.74 -0.73 -15.78
CA GLN A 101 10.97 -1.43 -15.44
C GLN A 101 11.73 -1.79 -16.72
N ASP A 102 12.95 -1.33 -16.84
CA ASP A 102 13.81 -1.57 -18.00
C ASP A 102 13.10 -1.28 -19.35
N ASN A 103 12.48 -0.10 -19.43
CA ASN A 103 11.66 0.35 -20.55
C ASN A 103 10.43 -0.53 -20.86
N THR A 104 10.04 -1.44 -19.95
CA THR A 104 8.86 -2.28 -20.11
C THR A 104 7.78 -1.87 -19.11
N TYR A 105 6.58 -1.57 -19.62
CA TYR A 105 5.42 -1.33 -18.75
C TYR A 105 5.00 -2.62 -18.04
N LYS A 106 4.91 -2.56 -16.74
CA LYS A 106 4.51 -3.65 -15.87
C LYS A 106 3.16 -3.37 -15.22
N TYR A 107 2.37 -4.41 -15.08
CA TYR A 107 1.06 -4.36 -14.43
C TYR A 107 0.95 -5.54 -13.48
N ILE A 108 0.65 -5.25 -12.20
CA ILE A 108 0.39 -6.30 -11.21
C ILE A 108 -1.06 -6.14 -10.75
N PRO A 109 -1.95 -7.06 -11.13
CA PRO A 109 -3.33 -7.05 -10.64
C PRO A 109 -3.35 -7.31 -9.13
N TYR A 110 -4.38 -6.80 -8.45
CA TYR A 110 -4.48 -6.82 -7.00
C TYR A 110 -4.24 -8.19 -6.36
N HIS A 111 -4.86 -9.24 -6.90
CA HIS A 111 -4.75 -10.60 -6.36
C HIS A 111 -3.34 -11.21 -6.45
N GLN A 112 -2.40 -10.55 -7.14
CA GLN A 112 -1.00 -10.94 -7.26
C GLN A 112 -0.05 -9.96 -6.58
N LEU A 113 -0.53 -8.84 -6.04
CA LEU A 113 0.32 -7.76 -5.55
C LEU A 113 1.25 -8.24 -4.44
N TYR A 114 0.70 -8.95 -3.48
CA TYR A 114 1.44 -9.43 -2.30
C TYR A 114 2.25 -10.71 -2.54
N THR A 115 2.21 -11.26 -3.75
CA THR A 115 3.08 -12.37 -4.17
C THR A 115 4.26 -11.91 -5.03
N ARG A 116 4.31 -10.61 -5.36
CA ARG A 116 5.33 -9.99 -6.22
C ARG A 116 6.01 -8.84 -5.49
N TYR A 117 6.78 -9.18 -4.48
CA TYR A 117 7.58 -8.24 -3.70
C TYR A 117 9.06 -8.59 -3.79
N ASP A 118 9.90 -7.60 -3.63
CA ASP A 118 11.34 -7.74 -3.52
C ASP A 118 11.78 -7.63 -2.07
N ILE A 119 12.91 -8.26 -1.74
CA ILE A 119 13.54 -8.08 -0.44
C ILE A 119 14.55 -6.95 -0.54
N LEU A 120 14.28 -5.89 0.21
CA LEU A 120 15.09 -4.69 0.24
C LEU A 120 15.85 -4.61 1.56
N ALA A 121 17.18 -4.65 1.47
CA ALA A 121 18.06 -4.46 2.63
C ALA A 121 18.33 -2.98 2.82
N ILE A 122 17.89 -2.43 3.95
CA ILE A 122 18.13 -1.03 4.33
C ILE A 122 19.25 -0.98 5.35
N PRO A 123 20.37 -0.32 5.05
CA PRO A 123 21.51 -0.24 5.96
C PRO A 123 21.09 0.23 7.35
N ASN A 124 21.50 -0.49 8.39
CA ASN A 124 21.18 -0.29 9.80
C ASN A 124 19.73 -0.52 10.22
N TYR A 125 18.82 -0.85 9.29
CA TYR A 125 17.39 -1.07 9.59
C TYR A 125 16.92 -2.49 9.31
N GLY A 126 17.72 -3.29 8.56
CA GLY A 126 17.42 -4.68 8.23
C GLY A 126 16.70 -4.86 6.90
N GLU A 127 16.03 -5.99 6.75
CA GLU A 127 15.33 -6.37 5.52
C GLU A 127 13.84 -6.07 5.59
N PHE A 128 13.31 -5.67 4.44
CA PHE A 128 11.91 -5.34 4.25
C PHE A 128 11.38 -5.99 2.99
N GLU A 129 10.07 -6.16 2.92
CA GLU A 129 9.34 -6.51 1.71
C GLU A 129 8.89 -5.22 1.02
N GLY A 130 9.32 -5.03 -0.22
CA GLY A 130 8.96 -3.89 -1.06
C GLY A 130 8.09 -4.35 -2.23
N TYR A 131 6.93 -3.74 -2.43
CA TYR A 131 6.06 -4.02 -3.56
C TYR A 131 5.55 -2.73 -4.21
N PRO A 132 5.34 -2.72 -5.55
CA PRO A 132 4.84 -1.56 -6.26
C PRO A 132 3.49 -1.09 -5.73
N ASN A 133 3.33 0.23 -5.60
CA ASN A 133 2.11 0.82 -5.07
C ASN A 133 1.37 1.60 -6.17
N ARG A 134 0.12 1.24 -6.44
CA ARG A 134 -0.80 1.94 -7.33
C ARG A 134 -0.18 2.30 -8.70
N ASP A 135 -0.27 3.55 -9.13
CA ASP A 135 0.17 4.03 -10.44
C ASP A 135 1.44 4.87 -10.32
N SER A 136 2.60 4.24 -10.46
CA SER A 136 3.89 4.94 -10.50
C SER A 136 4.07 5.78 -11.77
N LEU A 137 3.36 5.42 -12.87
CA LEU A 137 3.49 6.08 -14.17
C LEU A 137 2.92 7.51 -14.16
N ALA A 138 1.95 7.78 -13.30
CA ALA A 138 1.36 9.11 -13.12
C ALA A 138 2.42 10.15 -12.70
N TYR A 139 3.50 9.71 -12.07
CA TYR A 139 4.57 10.58 -11.58
C TYR A 139 5.69 10.85 -12.58
N ARG A 140 5.76 10.14 -13.72
CA ARG A 140 6.82 10.31 -14.71
C ARG A 140 6.97 11.77 -15.14
N LYS A 141 5.87 12.40 -15.55
CA LYS A 141 5.85 13.78 -15.99
C LYS A 141 6.03 14.76 -14.82
N ILE A 142 5.42 14.46 -13.67
CA ILE A 142 5.49 15.32 -12.47
C ILE A 142 6.93 15.45 -11.97
N TYR A 143 7.70 14.37 -12.01
CA TYR A 143 9.10 14.34 -11.58
C TYR A 143 10.10 14.69 -12.72
N GLY A 144 9.61 14.93 -13.94
CA GLY A 144 10.48 15.16 -15.11
C GLY A 144 11.37 13.95 -15.42
N LEU A 145 10.77 12.74 -15.33
CA LEU A 145 11.45 11.45 -15.53
C LEU A 145 10.93 10.70 -16.76
N GLU A 146 10.51 11.43 -17.80
CA GLU A 146 9.94 10.83 -19.02
C GLU A 146 10.92 9.93 -19.76
N ASN A 147 12.22 10.20 -19.63
CA ASN A 147 13.29 9.43 -20.28
C ASN A 147 13.93 8.38 -19.35
N THR A 148 13.42 8.20 -18.14
CA THR A 148 13.92 7.20 -17.19
C THR A 148 13.43 5.81 -17.57
N ALA A 149 14.33 4.82 -17.60
CA ALA A 149 14.03 3.45 -18.01
C ALA A 149 13.24 2.68 -16.95
N THR A 150 13.45 2.99 -15.67
CA THR A 150 12.74 2.37 -14.55
C THR A 150 12.15 3.44 -13.64
N ILE A 151 10.86 3.34 -13.35
CA ILE A 151 10.19 4.20 -12.36
C ILE A 151 9.22 3.35 -11.54
N VAL A 152 9.50 3.22 -10.26
CA VAL A 152 8.71 2.48 -9.28
C VAL A 152 8.47 3.35 -8.04
N ARG A 153 7.23 3.46 -7.63
CA ARG A 153 6.85 3.86 -6.28
C ARG A 153 6.26 2.65 -5.58
N GLY A 154 6.74 2.36 -4.40
CA GLY A 154 6.40 1.13 -3.70
C GLY A 154 6.12 1.34 -2.22
N THR A 155 5.62 0.29 -1.61
CA THR A 155 5.34 0.23 -0.17
C THR A 155 6.31 -0.73 0.50
N LEU A 156 6.86 -0.33 1.66
CA LEU A 156 7.66 -1.18 2.52
C LEU A 156 6.83 -1.83 3.61
N ARG A 157 7.13 -3.10 3.89
CA ARG A 157 6.61 -3.85 5.03
C ARG A 157 7.72 -4.67 5.68
N LYS A 158 7.56 -5.03 6.95
CA LYS A 158 8.45 -5.99 7.60
C LYS A 158 8.28 -7.38 7.00
N ARG A 159 9.32 -8.20 7.08
CA ARG A 159 9.35 -9.57 6.56
C ARG A 159 8.15 -10.41 7.03
N GLY A 160 7.57 -11.17 6.11
CA GLY A 160 6.42 -12.04 6.35
C GLY A 160 5.07 -11.31 6.45
N PHE A 161 5.02 -10.01 6.15
CA PHE A 161 3.75 -9.28 6.05
C PHE A 161 3.00 -9.65 4.77
N CYS A 162 3.67 -9.62 3.63
CA CYS A 162 3.02 -9.81 2.33
C CYS A 162 2.38 -11.19 2.21
N ASP A 163 3.09 -12.24 2.58
CA ASP A 163 2.55 -13.60 2.52
C ASP A 163 1.34 -13.78 3.45
N ALA A 164 1.41 -13.23 4.66
CA ALA A 164 0.29 -13.32 5.60
C ALA A 164 -0.91 -12.46 5.14
N TRP A 165 -0.66 -11.26 4.60
CA TRP A 165 -1.73 -10.40 4.07
C TRP A 165 -2.39 -11.00 2.82
N ASN A 166 -1.60 -11.69 2.01
CA ASN A 166 -2.11 -12.37 0.82
C ASN A 166 -3.20 -13.41 1.15
N VAL A 167 -3.22 -13.97 2.35
CA VAL A 167 -4.29 -14.85 2.81
C VAL A 167 -5.66 -14.16 2.75
N PHE A 168 -5.75 -12.93 3.24
CA PHE A 168 -7.00 -12.16 3.20
C PHE A 168 -7.42 -11.83 1.76
N VAL A 169 -6.44 -11.54 0.91
CA VAL A 169 -6.68 -11.29 -0.52
C VAL A 169 -7.23 -12.54 -1.21
N GLN A 170 -6.60 -13.70 -0.99
CA GLN A 170 -7.02 -14.97 -1.59
C GLN A 170 -8.38 -15.43 -1.09
N LEU A 171 -8.73 -15.11 0.15
CA LEU A 171 -10.07 -15.38 0.70
C LEU A 171 -11.15 -14.39 0.20
N GLY A 172 -10.76 -13.25 -0.38
CA GLY A 172 -11.70 -12.19 -0.76
C GLY A 172 -12.15 -11.29 0.41
N MET A 173 -11.50 -11.38 1.58
CA MET A 173 -11.85 -10.58 2.76
C MET A 173 -11.56 -9.08 2.59
N THR A 174 -10.85 -8.70 1.54
CA THR A 174 -10.50 -7.32 1.21
C THR A 174 -11.40 -6.71 0.14
N ASP A 175 -12.42 -7.43 -0.32
CA ASP A 175 -13.43 -6.96 -1.26
C ASP A 175 -14.56 -6.24 -0.51
N ASP A 176 -14.87 -5.02 -0.91
CA ASP A 176 -15.94 -4.20 -0.33
C ASP A 176 -17.08 -3.93 -1.31
N THR A 177 -17.20 -4.71 -2.37
CA THR A 177 -18.24 -4.57 -3.39
C THR A 177 -19.62 -5.06 -2.96
N TYR A 178 -19.69 -5.73 -1.80
CA TYR A 178 -20.93 -6.28 -1.24
C TYR A 178 -21.06 -6.02 0.26
N THR A 179 -22.27 -6.17 0.78
CA THR A 179 -22.56 -6.10 2.21
C THR A 179 -22.82 -7.51 2.73
N MET A 180 -22.23 -7.86 3.85
CA MET A 180 -22.45 -9.17 4.50
C MET A 180 -23.75 -9.17 5.30
N GLU A 181 -24.64 -10.12 5.00
CA GLU A 181 -25.89 -10.32 5.73
C GLU A 181 -25.63 -10.68 7.20
N ASN A 182 -26.37 -10.08 8.11
CA ASN A 182 -26.28 -10.32 9.55
C ASN A 182 -24.90 -10.13 10.18
N ALA A 183 -24.02 -9.33 9.58
CA ALA A 183 -22.64 -9.10 10.07
C ALA A 183 -22.59 -8.61 11.54
N HIS A 184 -23.66 -7.99 12.05
CA HIS A 184 -23.76 -7.46 13.42
C HIS A 184 -23.75 -8.56 14.52
N VAL A 185 -24.00 -9.81 14.16
CA VAL A 185 -23.95 -10.96 15.09
C VAL A 185 -22.73 -11.86 14.88
N PHE A 186 -21.84 -11.52 13.94
CA PHE A 186 -20.68 -12.34 13.64
C PHE A 186 -19.65 -12.31 14.77
N THR A 187 -19.16 -13.49 15.12
CA THR A 187 -17.86 -13.65 15.77
C THR A 187 -16.77 -13.68 14.71
N TRP A 188 -15.51 -13.51 15.10
CA TRP A 188 -14.37 -13.65 14.17
C TRP A 188 -14.36 -15.03 13.48
N LYS A 189 -14.69 -16.08 14.22
CA LYS A 189 -14.85 -17.43 13.67
C LYS A 189 -15.91 -17.47 12.58
N MET A 190 -17.09 -16.89 12.81
CA MET A 190 -18.18 -16.85 11.82
C MET A 190 -17.79 -16.03 10.61
N PHE A 191 -17.10 -14.91 10.82
CA PHE A 191 -16.59 -14.08 9.74
C PHE A 191 -15.63 -14.86 8.84
N THR A 192 -14.62 -15.52 9.42
CA THR A 192 -13.67 -16.33 8.64
C THR A 192 -14.34 -17.49 7.95
N GLN A 193 -15.27 -18.16 8.63
CA GLN A 193 -16.03 -19.30 8.09
C GLN A 193 -16.85 -18.90 6.84
N ALA A 194 -17.33 -17.66 6.78
CA ALA A 194 -18.11 -17.17 5.63
C ALA A 194 -17.31 -17.15 4.32
N PHE A 195 -15.97 -17.15 4.38
CA PHE A 195 -15.08 -17.18 3.23
C PHE A 195 -14.49 -18.56 2.93
N LEU A 196 -14.80 -19.56 3.74
CA LEU A 196 -14.29 -20.93 3.58
C LEU A 196 -15.37 -21.85 3.01
N PRO A 197 -15.02 -22.85 2.20
CA PRO A 197 -15.97 -23.84 1.75
C PRO A 197 -16.43 -24.74 2.91
N GLY A 198 -17.73 -25.02 2.97
CA GLY A 198 -18.34 -25.90 3.98
C GLY A 198 -18.39 -25.27 5.39
N ASN A 199 -18.65 -26.11 6.41
CA ASN A 199 -18.77 -25.71 7.80
C ASN A 199 -17.71 -26.43 8.63
N ALA A 200 -16.55 -25.80 8.81
CA ALA A 200 -15.45 -26.38 9.55
C ALA A 200 -15.62 -26.20 11.07
N ILE A 201 -15.33 -27.25 11.84
CA ILE A 201 -15.25 -27.18 13.30
C ILE A 201 -13.99 -26.41 13.71
N ASP A 202 -12.87 -26.75 13.07
CA ASP A 202 -11.58 -26.07 13.20
C ASP A 202 -11.35 -25.19 11.97
N VAL A 203 -11.60 -23.88 12.14
CA VAL A 203 -11.48 -22.88 11.07
C VAL A 203 -10.03 -22.67 10.67
N ARG A 204 -9.09 -22.74 11.62
CA ARG A 204 -7.65 -22.59 11.35
C ARG A 204 -7.15 -23.72 10.45
N GLN A 205 -7.49 -24.96 10.77
CA GLN A 205 -7.12 -26.12 9.96
C GLN A 205 -7.78 -26.08 8.57
N ALA A 206 -9.02 -25.67 8.51
CA ALA A 206 -9.74 -25.53 7.23
C ALA A 206 -9.11 -24.46 6.35
N LEU A 207 -8.74 -23.32 6.92
CA LEU A 207 -8.04 -22.24 6.22
C LEU A 207 -6.68 -22.71 5.69
N ALA A 208 -5.87 -23.36 6.55
CA ALA A 208 -4.57 -23.89 6.15
C ALA A 208 -4.69 -24.89 4.99
N ASN A 209 -5.66 -25.80 5.07
CA ASN A 209 -5.91 -26.78 4.02
C ASN A 209 -6.41 -26.14 2.71
N TYR A 210 -7.36 -25.20 2.82
CA TYR A 210 -7.97 -24.56 1.66
C TYR A 210 -6.95 -23.75 0.84
N LEU A 211 -6.06 -23.03 1.52
CA LEU A 211 -5.03 -22.19 0.87
C LEU A 211 -3.69 -22.92 0.71
N GLY A 212 -3.56 -24.17 1.19
CA GLY A 212 -2.29 -24.89 1.14
C GLY A 212 -1.18 -24.29 2.01
N ILE A 213 -1.56 -23.62 3.11
CA ILE A 213 -0.60 -22.94 3.99
C ILE A 213 0.00 -23.96 4.97
N SER A 214 1.32 -24.16 4.87
CA SER A 214 2.10 -24.95 5.83
C SER A 214 3.03 -24.10 6.70
N ASP A 215 3.20 -22.81 6.38
CA ASP A 215 4.06 -21.90 7.13
C ASP A 215 3.42 -21.53 8.47
N THR A 216 4.09 -21.93 9.54
CA THR A 216 3.64 -21.66 10.92
C THR A 216 3.66 -20.19 11.26
N VAL A 217 4.56 -19.40 10.66
CA VAL A 217 4.66 -17.95 10.89
C VAL A 217 3.40 -17.24 10.38
N ILE A 218 2.90 -17.64 9.20
CA ILE A 218 1.65 -17.11 8.65
C ILE A 218 0.49 -17.49 9.57
N LEU A 219 0.38 -18.76 9.95
CA LEU A 219 -0.69 -19.25 10.81
C LEU A 219 -0.68 -18.57 12.19
N ASP A 220 0.50 -18.28 12.75
CA ASP A 220 0.62 -17.58 14.02
C ASP A 220 0.16 -16.12 13.93
N LYS A 221 0.44 -15.44 12.82
CA LYS A 221 -0.08 -14.09 12.55
C LYS A 221 -1.62 -14.08 12.49
N LEU A 222 -2.21 -15.04 11.78
CA LEU A 222 -3.66 -15.18 11.66
C LEU A 222 -4.31 -15.52 13.01
N ASN A 223 -3.73 -16.46 13.74
CA ASN A 223 -4.19 -16.83 15.07
C ASN A 223 -4.16 -15.67 16.08
N TRP A 224 -3.15 -14.82 15.98
CA TRP A 224 -3.06 -13.61 16.83
C TRP A 224 -4.24 -12.65 16.61
N LEU A 225 -4.81 -12.60 15.41
CA LEU A 225 -6.02 -11.84 15.10
C LEU A 225 -7.32 -12.52 15.60
N GLY A 226 -7.24 -13.75 16.11
CA GLY A 226 -8.40 -14.51 16.54
C GLY A 226 -9.10 -15.30 15.42
N LEU A 227 -8.38 -15.55 14.33
CA LEU A 227 -8.87 -16.30 13.16
C LEU A 227 -8.55 -17.78 13.25
#